data_94b59e6a10da8ea44c8cf093a8f95926
#
_entry.id   94b59e6a10da8ea44c8cf093a8f95926
#
_cell.length_a   1.000
_cell.length_b   1.000
_cell.length_c   1.000
_cell.angle_alpha   90.00
_cell.angle_beta   90.00
_cell.angle_gamma   90.00
#
_symmetry.space_group_name_H-M   'P 1'
#
loop_
_entity.id
_entity.type
_entity.pdbx_description
1 polymer ?
#
loop_
_entity_poly.entity_id
_entity_poly.type
_entity_poly.pdbx_seq_one_letter_code
_entity_poly.pdbx_strand_id
1 'polypeptide(L)'
;MPGWFPALPDQSQYNRRLRRLTPLITRVQMMIAELISQQPIRLVDGTLIGCANYPGCARRSEFAGHASFGYCPSKSQYVWGMRLVVVCDIDGVPVGYDLVGPKTGQELESALMLAGGHPGSVLFADKGLWGKELDASMSLINVHLITPERHRLGKRPPAELAKARIRLVIESVFSNLKRQMRLEQHLARTIAGLVQRIAQRLLALTLGMFLNTLLGRPP
;
A
#
# COMPACT_ATOMS: atom_id res chain seq x y z
N MET A 1 -33.40 -21.44 -21.37
CA MET A 1 -33.56 -20.55 -20.22
C MET A 1 -32.90 -19.23 -20.56
N PRO A 2 -33.57 -18.09 -20.52
CA PRO A 2 -32.88 -16.80 -20.62
C PRO A 2 -31.92 -16.72 -19.43
N GLY A 3 -30.63 -16.60 -19.75
CA GLY A 3 -29.59 -16.60 -18.72
C GLY A 3 -29.81 -15.47 -17.76
N TRP A 4 -29.65 -15.73 -16.46
CA TRP A 4 -29.71 -14.77 -15.36
C TRP A 4 -28.62 -13.67 -15.50
N PHE A 5 -27.72 -13.86 -16.45
CA PHE A 5 -26.64 -12.92 -16.73
C PHE A 5 -26.77 -12.37 -18.16
N PRO A 6 -26.62 -11.06 -18.34
CA PRO A 6 -26.51 -10.50 -19.69
C PRO A 6 -25.27 -11.10 -20.39
N ALA A 7 -25.20 -10.98 -21.70
CA ALA A 7 -24.06 -11.46 -22.48
C ALA A 7 -22.74 -10.95 -21.85
N LEU A 8 -21.90 -11.90 -21.41
CA LEU A 8 -20.61 -11.56 -20.79
C LEU A 8 -19.68 -10.98 -21.87
N PRO A 9 -18.95 -9.90 -21.54
CA PRO A 9 -17.95 -9.36 -22.45
C PRO A 9 -16.82 -10.38 -22.65
N ASP A 10 -16.15 -10.34 -23.79
CA ASP A 10 -14.90 -11.07 -23.95
C ASP A 10 -13.83 -10.58 -22.96
N GLN A 11 -12.77 -11.39 -22.77
CA GLN A 11 -11.72 -11.09 -21.81
C GLN A 11 -11.06 -9.73 -22.05
N SER A 12 -10.88 -9.32 -23.31
CA SER A 12 -10.24 -8.05 -23.65
C SER A 12 -11.15 -6.86 -23.33
N GLN A 13 -12.42 -6.98 -23.60
CA GLN A 13 -13.44 -5.99 -23.25
C GLN A 13 -13.59 -5.85 -21.74
N TYR A 14 -13.64 -6.99 -21.02
CA TYR A 14 -13.67 -7.02 -19.57
C TYR A 14 -12.45 -6.28 -18.96
N ASN A 15 -11.25 -6.61 -19.41
CA ASN A 15 -10.03 -5.96 -18.92
C ASN A 15 -9.98 -4.45 -19.25
N ARG A 16 -10.49 -4.04 -20.42
CA ARG A 16 -10.61 -2.61 -20.76
C ARG A 16 -11.60 -1.88 -19.86
N ARG A 17 -12.76 -2.48 -19.60
CA ARG A 17 -13.77 -1.92 -18.68
C ARG A 17 -13.21 -1.79 -17.26
N LEU A 18 -12.58 -2.82 -16.75
CA LEU A 18 -11.96 -2.77 -15.41
C LEU A 18 -10.92 -1.66 -15.27
N ARG A 19 -10.06 -1.47 -16.29
CA ARG A 19 -9.07 -0.38 -16.26
C ARG A 19 -9.74 0.99 -16.26
N ARG A 20 -10.83 1.17 -16.98
CA ARG A 20 -11.61 2.43 -16.94
C ARG A 20 -12.29 2.65 -15.60
N LEU A 21 -12.67 1.58 -14.90
CA LEU A 21 -13.31 1.64 -13.59
C LEU A 21 -12.30 1.77 -12.43
N THR A 22 -11.00 1.71 -12.67
CA THR A 22 -9.98 1.79 -11.62
C THR A 22 -10.15 3.03 -10.72
N PRO A 23 -10.38 4.26 -11.22
CA PRO A 23 -10.61 5.43 -10.37
C PRO A 23 -11.84 5.26 -9.47
N LEU A 24 -12.91 4.68 -10.00
CA LEU A 24 -14.13 4.40 -9.23
C LEU A 24 -13.87 3.36 -8.14
N ILE A 25 -13.16 2.28 -8.48
CA ILE A 25 -12.77 1.24 -7.52
C ILE A 25 -11.97 1.85 -6.37
N THR A 26 -10.99 2.69 -6.67
CA THR A 26 -10.19 3.40 -5.66
C THR A 26 -11.06 4.32 -4.80
N ARG A 27 -11.96 5.09 -5.42
CA ARG A 27 -12.86 5.99 -4.69
C ARG A 27 -13.80 5.24 -3.76
N VAL A 28 -14.40 4.15 -4.22
CA VAL A 28 -15.26 3.29 -3.39
C VAL A 28 -14.47 2.68 -2.22
N GLN A 29 -13.24 2.23 -2.48
CA GLN A 29 -12.36 1.71 -1.44
C GLN A 29 -12.09 2.76 -0.35
N MET A 30 -11.75 4.00 -0.74
CA MET A 30 -11.50 5.09 0.19
C MET A 30 -12.77 5.46 0.98
N MET A 31 -13.93 5.58 0.34
CA MET A 31 -15.18 5.85 1.02
C MET A 31 -15.53 4.80 2.08
N ILE A 32 -15.33 3.52 1.77
CA ILE A 32 -15.56 2.44 2.74
C ILE A 32 -14.54 2.51 3.89
N ALA A 33 -13.27 2.79 3.57
CA ALA A 33 -12.24 2.96 4.58
C ALA A 33 -12.58 4.11 5.55
N GLU A 34 -13.06 5.26 5.05
CA GLU A 34 -13.49 6.38 5.88
C GLU A 34 -14.65 6.04 6.83
N LEU A 35 -15.56 5.14 6.41
CA LEU A 35 -16.67 4.71 7.25
C LEU A 35 -16.22 3.89 8.47
N ILE A 36 -15.13 3.13 8.36
CA ILE A 36 -14.67 2.21 9.42
C ILE A 36 -13.40 2.68 10.13
N SER A 37 -12.63 3.59 9.53
CA SER A 37 -11.40 4.14 10.10
C SER A 37 -11.68 5.39 10.93
N GLN A 38 -11.92 5.21 12.23
CA GLN A 38 -12.28 6.30 13.15
C GLN A 38 -11.10 6.88 13.94
N GLN A 39 -9.95 6.20 13.92
CA GLN A 39 -8.81 6.59 14.75
C GLN A 39 -7.87 7.55 14.01
N PRO A 40 -7.27 8.53 14.73
CA PRO A 40 -6.31 9.46 14.11
C PRO A 40 -4.91 8.88 13.93
N ILE A 41 -4.70 7.63 14.34
CA ILE A 41 -3.41 6.95 14.23
C ILE A 41 -3.29 6.30 12.87
N ARG A 42 -2.20 6.61 12.16
CA ARG A 42 -1.88 6.08 10.82
C ARG A 42 -0.52 5.39 10.83
N LEU A 43 -0.39 4.40 9.99
CA LEU A 43 0.86 3.69 9.74
C LEU A 43 1.18 3.77 8.26
N VAL A 44 2.43 4.06 7.91
CA VAL A 44 2.90 4.04 6.52
C VAL A 44 4.07 3.08 6.38
N ASP A 45 4.03 2.29 5.33
CA ASP A 45 5.15 1.43 4.92
C ASP A 45 5.06 1.14 3.42
N GLY A 46 6.18 0.69 2.84
CA GLY A 46 6.29 0.40 1.43
C GLY A 46 6.74 -1.04 1.16
N THR A 47 6.09 -1.69 0.20
CA THR A 47 6.51 -3.03 -0.24
C THR A 47 6.87 -3.04 -1.71
N LEU A 48 7.94 -3.76 -2.06
CA LEU A 48 8.40 -3.91 -3.45
C LEU A 48 7.54 -4.96 -4.16
N ILE A 49 7.02 -4.59 -5.33
CA ILE A 49 6.26 -5.46 -6.23
C ILE A 49 7.11 -5.71 -7.46
N GLY A 50 7.52 -6.97 -7.68
CA GLY A 50 8.31 -7.36 -8.83
C GLY A 50 7.49 -7.32 -10.13
N CYS A 51 7.98 -6.61 -11.13
CA CYS A 51 7.33 -6.49 -12.44
C CYS A 51 7.93 -7.45 -13.49
N ALA A 52 9.14 -7.96 -13.25
CA ALA A 52 9.79 -8.95 -14.10
C ALA A 52 10.89 -9.70 -13.36
N ASN A 53 11.16 -10.91 -13.83
CA ASN A 53 12.10 -11.83 -13.20
C ASN A 53 13.49 -11.87 -13.86
N TYR A 54 13.68 -11.12 -14.95
CA TYR A 54 14.97 -11.12 -15.62
C TYR A 54 15.37 -9.73 -16.14
N PRO A 55 16.69 -9.38 -16.19
CA PRO A 55 17.16 -8.02 -16.49
C PRO A 55 16.78 -7.48 -17.88
N GLY A 56 16.64 -8.35 -18.88
CA GLY A 56 16.27 -7.94 -20.25
C GLY A 56 14.88 -7.31 -20.37
N CYS A 57 14.00 -7.56 -19.41
CA CYS A 57 12.67 -6.94 -19.36
C CYS A 57 12.70 -5.43 -19.12
N ALA A 58 13.74 -4.90 -18.47
CA ALA A 58 13.84 -3.48 -18.15
C ALA A 58 13.81 -2.55 -19.37
N ARG A 59 14.23 -3.04 -20.55
CA ARG A 59 14.26 -2.25 -21.80
C ARG A 59 13.04 -2.44 -22.69
N ARG A 60 12.34 -3.59 -22.58
CA ARG A 60 11.26 -4.00 -23.50
C ARG A 60 9.89 -4.06 -22.86
N SER A 61 9.81 -3.85 -21.56
CA SER A 61 8.56 -3.90 -20.81
C SER A 61 7.84 -2.56 -20.86
N GLU A 62 6.51 -2.60 -20.86
CA GLU A 62 5.63 -1.44 -20.63
C GLU A 62 5.84 -0.76 -19.25
N PHE A 63 6.63 -1.39 -18.38
CA PHE A 63 7.06 -0.81 -17.11
C PHE A 63 8.38 -0.01 -17.22
N ALA A 64 9.00 0.02 -18.41
CA ALA A 64 10.22 0.81 -18.65
C ALA A 64 9.95 2.29 -18.35
N GLY A 65 10.91 2.95 -17.68
CA GLY A 65 10.74 4.34 -17.23
C GLY A 65 10.02 4.53 -15.89
N HIS A 66 9.27 3.53 -15.41
CA HIS A 66 8.56 3.55 -14.11
C HIS A 66 9.17 2.58 -13.09
N ALA A 67 9.46 1.35 -13.52
CA ALA A 67 10.10 0.36 -12.69
C ALA A 67 11.63 0.49 -12.71
N SER A 68 12.27 0.14 -11.60
CA SER A 68 13.72 0.04 -11.51
C SER A 68 14.11 -1.05 -10.49
N PHE A 69 15.43 -1.28 -10.32
CA PHE A 69 15.90 -2.23 -9.32
C PHE A 69 15.79 -1.65 -7.92
N GLY A 70 15.16 -2.38 -7.01
CA GLY A 70 15.11 -2.12 -5.59
C GLY A 70 15.56 -3.34 -4.80
N TYR A 71 16.22 -3.12 -3.66
CA TYR A 71 16.59 -4.21 -2.77
C TYR A 71 15.37 -4.66 -1.95
N CYS A 72 15.11 -5.97 -1.95
CA CYS A 72 14.05 -6.59 -1.16
C CYS A 72 14.67 -7.33 0.04
N PRO A 73 14.67 -6.75 1.26
CA PRO A 73 15.32 -7.36 2.43
C PRO A 73 14.76 -8.75 2.78
N SER A 74 13.44 -8.92 2.66
CA SER A 74 12.77 -10.19 2.98
C SER A 74 13.16 -11.35 2.05
N LYS A 75 13.69 -11.04 0.84
CA LYS A 75 14.14 -12.02 -0.14
C LYS A 75 15.67 -11.99 -0.33
N SER A 76 16.36 -11.06 0.36
CA SER A 76 17.80 -10.82 0.24
C SER A 76 18.29 -10.69 -1.22
N GLN A 77 17.48 -10.04 -2.08
CA GLN A 77 17.78 -9.90 -3.50
C GLN A 77 17.30 -8.55 -4.07
N TYR A 78 17.92 -8.16 -5.18
CA TYR A 78 17.42 -7.07 -5.99
C TYR A 78 16.28 -7.54 -6.88
N VAL A 79 15.20 -6.79 -6.88
CA VAL A 79 13.99 -7.05 -7.68
C VAL A 79 13.75 -5.86 -8.59
N TRP A 80 13.53 -6.11 -9.88
CA TRP A 80 13.10 -5.07 -10.80
C TRP A 80 11.59 -4.89 -10.70
N GLY A 81 11.16 -3.72 -10.26
CA GLY A 81 9.75 -3.50 -9.98
C GLY A 81 9.42 -2.09 -9.54
N MET A 82 8.27 -1.95 -8.90
CA MET A 82 7.74 -0.74 -8.33
C MET A 82 7.46 -0.92 -6.84
N ARG A 83 7.37 0.17 -6.10
CA ARG A 83 7.04 0.15 -4.68
C ARG A 83 5.59 0.57 -4.49
N LEU A 84 4.82 -0.28 -3.81
CA LEU A 84 3.51 0.07 -3.29
C LEU A 84 3.69 0.65 -1.91
N VAL A 85 3.36 1.92 -1.74
CA VAL A 85 3.27 2.61 -0.45
C VAL A 85 1.82 2.55 0.00
N VAL A 86 1.58 2.16 1.24
CA VAL A 86 0.23 2.07 1.83
C VAL A 86 0.22 2.84 3.14
N VAL A 87 -0.82 3.61 3.34
CA VAL A 87 -1.19 4.16 4.65
C VAL A 87 -2.41 3.39 5.15
N CYS A 88 -2.32 2.83 6.36
CA CYS A 88 -3.45 2.22 7.03
C CYS A 88 -3.65 2.85 8.41
N ASP A 89 -4.81 2.63 9.02
CA ASP A 89 -5.03 2.96 10.42
C ASP A 89 -4.48 1.87 11.36
N ILE A 90 -4.69 2.04 12.66
CA ILE A 90 -4.21 1.12 13.70
C ILE A 90 -4.91 -0.26 13.66
N ASP A 91 -6.06 -0.35 13.03
CA ASP A 91 -6.80 -1.59 12.82
C ASP A 91 -6.43 -2.27 11.51
N GLY A 92 -5.55 -1.66 10.72
CA GLY A 92 -5.05 -2.17 9.44
C GLY A 92 -5.92 -1.82 8.25
N VAL A 93 -6.92 -0.93 8.40
CA VAL A 93 -7.76 -0.47 7.29
C VAL A 93 -6.94 0.41 6.34
N PRO A 94 -6.77 0.04 5.06
CA PRO A 94 -6.04 0.88 4.11
C PRO A 94 -6.81 2.16 3.80
N VAL A 95 -6.25 3.32 4.18
CA VAL A 95 -6.86 4.65 4.00
C VAL A 95 -6.22 5.45 2.86
N GLY A 96 -5.11 4.96 2.32
CA GLY A 96 -4.45 5.56 1.17
C GLY A 96 -3.36 4.65 0.61
N TYR A 97 -3.08 4.76 -0.66
CA TYR A 97 -1.99 4.03 -1.31
C TYR A 97 -1.47 4.76 -2.54
N ASP A 98 -0.23 4.49 -2.89
CA ASP A 98 0.41 4.98 -4.09
C ASP A 98 1.39 3.95 -4.67
N LEU A 99 1.64 4.01 -5.96
CA LEU A 99 2.55 3.12 -6.67
C LEU A 99 3.67 3.92 -7.32
N VAL A 100 4.84 3.87 -6.75
CA VAL A 100 6.01 4.66 -7.14
C VAL A 100 7.18 3.80 -7.58
N GLY A 101 8.21 4.41 -8.13
CA GLY A 101 9.48 3.71 -8.36
C GLY A 101 10.12 3.29 -7.03
N PRO A 102 11.02 2.29 -7.04
CA PRO A 102 11.56 1.71 -5.82
C PRO A 102 12.63 2.55 -5.11
N LYS A 103 12.90 3.78 -5.57
CA LYS A 103 13.87 4.70 -4.96
C LYS A 103 13.30 5.30 -3.67
N THR A 104 14.14 5.43 -2.64
CA THR A 104 13.74 5.95 -1.33
C THR A 104 13.13 7.36 -1.39
N GLY A 105 13.65 8.26 -2.24
CA GLY A 105 13.08 9.61 -2.39
C GLY A 105 11.62 9.60 -2.84
N GLN A 106 11.27 8.73 -3.81
CA GLN A 106 9.89 8.60 -4.28
C GLN A 106 8.95 8.02 -3.22
N GLU A 107 9.46 7.13 -2.37
CA GLU A 107 8.72 6.60 -1.22
C GLU A 107 8.40 7.69 -0.19
N LEU A 108 9.38 8.57 0.10
CA LEU A 108 9.20 9.71 1.00
C LEU A 108 8.17 10.71 0.47
N GLU A 109 8.26 11.08 -0.81
CA GLU A 109 7.31 11.96 -1.47
C GLU A 109 5.89 11.39 -1.45
N SER A 110 5.74 10.10 -1.74
CA SER A 110 4.48 9.39 -1.71
C SER A 110 3.90 9.35 -0.29
N ALA A 111 4.73 9.05 0.73
CA ALA A 111 4.30 9.04 2.13
C ALA A 111 3.80 10.43 2.57
N LEU A 112 4.50 11.51 2.17
CA LEU A 112 4.08 12.89 2.46
C LEU A 112 2.76 13.24 1.78
N MET A 113 2.62 12.90 0.50
CA MET A 113 1.39 13.14 -0.26
C MET A 113 0.19 12.41 0.37
N LEU A 114 0.35 11.14 0.72
CA LEU A 114 -0.71 10.34 1.34
C LEU A 114 -1.06 10.84 2.74
N ALA A 115 -0.06 11.25 3.53
CA ALA A 115 -0.25 11.83 4.85
C ALA A 115 -1.05 13.14 4.81
N GLY A 116 -0.88 13.94 3.74
CA GLY A 116 -1.63 15.19 3.53
C GLY A 116 -3.15 15.01 3.43
N GLY A 117 -3.62 13.81 3.11
CA GLY A 117 -5.04 13.46 3.17
C GLY A 117 -5.59 13.27 4.60
N HIS A 118 -4.74 13.29 5.63
CA HIS A 118 -5.10 12.98 7.01
C HIS A 118 -4.55 14.01 8.01
N PRO A 119 -4.88 15.32 7.88
CA PRO A 119 -4.40 16.33 8.80
C PRO A 119 -4.88 16.06 10.23
N GLY A 120 -4.06 16.38 11.23
CA GLY A 120 -4.33 16.10 12.63
C GLY A 120 -4.04 14.66 13.06
N SER A 121 -3.47 13.84 12.17
CA SER A 121 -3.13 12.46 12.49
C SER A 121 -1.71 12.32 13.05
N VAL A 122 -1.50 11.18 13.75
CA VAL A 122 -0.17 10.69 14.16
C VAL A 122 0.24 9.59 13.18
N LEU A 123 1.31 9.79 12.45
CA LEU A 123 1.82 8.86 11.44
C LEU A 123 3.01 8.08 11.96
N PHE A 124 2.88 6.77 12.07
CA PHE A 124 3.99 5.86 12.36
C PHE A 124 4.63 5.39 11.06
N ALA A 125 5.95 5.56 10.97
CA ALA A 125 6.73 5.16 9.79
C ALA A 125 7.94 4.30 10.20
N ASP A 126 8.51 3.55 9.24
CA ASP A 126 9.76 2.83 9.47
C ASP A 126 10.98 3.78 9.52
N LYS A 127 12.08 3.27 10.06
CA LYS A 127 13.40 3.96 10.14
C LYS A 127 13.92 4.46 8.80
N GLY A 128 13.49 3.85 7.69
CA GLY A 128 13.83 4.29 6.34
C GLY A 128 13.16 5.60 5.93
N LEU A 129 12.02 5.92 6.54
CA LEU A 129 11.24 7.13 6.32
C LEU A 129 11.58 8.20 7.40
N TRP A 130 12.88 8.44 7.62
CA TRP A 130 13.35 9.41 8.60
C TRP A 130 14.16 10.52 7.95
N GLY A 131 13.97 11.75 8.43
CA GLY A 131 14.75 12.92 8.05
C GLY A 131 14.16 14.19 8.62
N LYS A 132 15.02 15.15 9.03
CA LYS A 132 14.58 16.44 9.58
C LYS A 132 13.69 17.20 8.59
N GLU A 133 13.98 17.11 7.29
CA GLU A 133 13.19 17.73 6.23
C GLU A 133 11.80 17.11 6.10
N LEU A 134 11.71 15.77 6.22
CA LEU A 134 10.44 15.07 6.20
C LEU A 134 9.58 15.42 7.43
N ASP A 135 10.18 15.44 8.62
CA ASP A 135 9.48 15.80 9.85
C ASP A 135 8.95 17.25 9.80
N ALA A 136 9.76 18.20 9.31
CA ALA A 136 9.33 19.57 9.08
C ALA A 136 8.18 19.65 8.06
N SER A 137 8.27 18.91 6.95
CA SER A 137 7.22 18.86 5.92
C SER A 137 5.92 18.25 6.44
N MET A 138 5.98 17.19 7.23
CA MET A 138 4.83 16.56 7.89
C MET A 138 4.16 17.54 8.88
N SER A 139 4.96 18.28 9.64
CA SER A 139 4.46 19.30 10.57
C SER A 139 3.70 20.42 9.85
N LEU A 140 4.16 20.84 8.66
CA LEU A 140 3.47 21.86 7.83
C LEU A 140 2.07 21.41 7.39
N ILE A 141 1.85 20.12 7.20
CA ILE A 141 0.52 19.55 6.85
C ILE A 141 -0.26 19.08 8.08
N ASN A 142 0.17 19.48 9.28
CA ASN A 142 -0.44 19.11 10.56
C ASN A 142 -0.49 17.60 10.79
N VAL A 143 0.60 16.88 10.47
CA VAL A 143 0.78 15.45 10.74
C VAL A 143 1.97 15.27 11.66
N HIS A 144 1.79 14.54 12.77
CA HIS A 144 2.86 14.24 13.71
C HIS A 144 3.56 12.92 13.34
N LEU A 145 4.78 13.01 12.81
CA LEU A 145 5.57 11.85 12.41
C LEU A 145 6.26 11.18 13.60
N ILE A 146 6.06 9.88 13.77
CA ILE A 146 6.75 9.06 14.76
C ILE A 146 7.55 7.98 14.06
N THR A 147 8.87 7.99 14.25
CA THR A 147 9.77 6.93 13.77
C THR A 147 10.47 6.24 14.94
N PRO A 148 10.79 4.93 14.84
CA PRO A 148 11.56 4.24 15.86
C PRO A 148 12.97 4.81 15.95
N GLU A 149 13.47 5.01 17.18
CA GLU A 149 14.85 5.44 17.41
C GLU A 149 15.86 4.35 17.01
N ARG A 150 17.05 4.76 16.57
CA ARG A 150 18.17 3.85 16.33
C ARG A 150 18.88 3.56 17.65
N HIS A 151 18.43 2.56 18.41
CA HIS A 151 19.15 2.12 19.61
C HIS A 151 20.39 1.30 19.23
N ARG A 152 21.54 1.71 19.76
CA ARG A 152 22.73 0.86 19.86
C ARG A 152 22.49 -0.14 20.98
N LEU A 153 22.75 -1.43 20.71
CA LEU A 153 22.72 -2.59 21.64
C LEU A 153 22.30 -2.29 23.10
N GLY A 154 21.08 -2.67 23.47
CA GLY A 154 20.54 -2.52 24.82
C GLY A 154 19.06 -2.98 24.91
N LYS A 155 18.53 -3.06 26.14
CA LYS A 155 17.10 -3.35 26.37
C LYS A 155 16.25 -2.24 25.77
N ARG A 156 15.30 -2.58 24.89
CA ARG A 156 14.36 -1.62 24.31
C ARG A 156 13.45 -1.09 25.41
N PRO A 157 13.27 0.24 25.54
CA PRO A 157 12.32 0.79 26.49
C PRO A 157 10.87 0.36 26.14
N PRO A 158 9.95 0.34 27.12
CA PRO A 158 8.55 -0.07 26.89
C PRO A 158 7.85 0.67 25.73
N ALA A 159 8.15 1.96 25.57
CA ALA A 159 7.62 2.76 24.45
C ALA A 159 8.05 2.23 23.08
N GLU A 160 9.28 1.76 22.93
CA GLU A 160 9.77 1.16 21.69
C GLU A 160 9.14 -0.21 21.41
N LEU A 161 8.78 -0.96 22.46
CA LEU A 161 8.03 -2.21 22.30
C LEU A 161 6.59 -1.93 21.82
N ALA A 162 5.95 -0.86 22.30
CA ALA A 162 4.65 -0.43 21.82
C ALA A 162 4.70 -0.02 20.33
N LYS A 163 5.69 0.79 19.93
CA LYS A 163 5.91 1.13 18.53
C LYS A 163 6.14 -0.10 17.64
N ALA A 164 6.89 -1.08 18.14
CA ALA A 164 7.11 -2.34 17.40
C ALA A 164 5.82 -3.14 17.21
N ARG A 165 4.93 -3.20 18.23
CA ARG A 165 3.62 -3.86 18.12
C ARG A 165 2.71 -3.17 17.09
N ILE A 166 2.67 -1.84 17.09
CA ILE A 166 1.91 -1.05 16.12
C ILE A 166 2.37 -1.37 14.70
N ARG A 167 3.67 -1.50 14.45
CA ARG A 167 4.21 -1.88 13.13
C ARG A 167 3.76 -3.26 12.64
N LEU A 168 3.50 -4.21 13.53
CA LEU A 168 2.99 -5.53 13.13
C LEU A 168 1.64 -5.44 12.39
N VAL A 169 0.87 -4.39 12.61
CA VAL A 169 -0.40 -4.17 11.91
C VAL A 169 -0.17 -4.00 10.41
N ILE A 170 0.68 -3.05 10.00
CA ILE A 170 0.93 -2.82 8.57
C ILE A 170 1.67 -4.00 7.91
N GLU A 171 2.55 -4.67 8.66
CA GLU A 171 3.17 -5.93 8.20
C GLU A 171 2.10 -7.02 7.94
N SER A 172 1.06 -7.09 8.79
CA SER A 172 -0.08 -7.97 8.60
C SER A 172 -0.89 -7.62 7.35
N VAL A 173 -1.13 -6.32 7.11
CA VAL A 173 -1.80 -5.84 5.88
C VAL A 173 -1.04 -6.32 4.64
N PHE A 174 0.28 -6.12 4.58
CA PHE A 174 1.08 -6.61 3.46
C PHE A 174 1.13 -8.13 3.38
N SER A 175 1.14 -8.84 4.50
CA SER A 175 1.07 -10.31 4.52
C SER A 175 -0.24 -10.80 3.89
N ASN A 176 -1.39 -10.21 4.24
CA ASN A 176 -2.69 -10.53 3.66
C ASN A 176 -2.72 -10.25 2.15
N LEU A 177 -2.25 -9.07 1.73
CA LEU A 177 -2.16 -8.71 0.31
C LEU A 177 -1.28 -9.68 -0.48
N LYS A 178 -0.11 -10.08 0.05
CA LYS A 178 0.84 -10.96 -0.62
C LYS A 178 0.38 -12.42 -0.64
N ARG A 179 -0.08 -12.95 0.49
CA ARG A 179 -0.40 -14.37 0.65
C ARG A 179 -1.82 -14.70 0.19
N GLN A 180 -2.83 -14.06 0.79
CA GLN A 180 -4.23 -14.36 0.50
C GLN A 180 -4.67 -13.79 -0.84
N MET A 181 -4.26 -12.56 -1.17
CA MET A 181 -4.68 -11.86 -2.38
C MET A 181 -3.66 -11.92 -3.53
N ARG A 182 -2.57 -12.68 -3.34
CA ARG A 182 -1.54 -12.92 -4.36
C ARG A 182 -1.03 -11.63 -5.03
N LEU A 183 -0.71 -10.62 -4.22
CA LEU A 183 -0.23 -9.32 -4.72
C LEU A 183 1.02 -9.46 -5.60
N GLU A 184 1.96 -10.34 -5.24
CA GLU A 184 3.18 -10.58 -5.99
C GLU A 184 2.95 -11.37 -7.31
N GLN A 185 1.80 -12.06 -7.44
CA GLN A 185 1.37 -12.78 -8.64
C GLN A 185 0.32 -11.99 -9.40
N HIS A 186 0.54 -10.69 -9.59
CA HIS A 186 -0.44 -9.79 -10.19
C HIS A 186 -0.69 -10.03 -11.70
N LEU A 187 0.23 -10.69 -12.40
CA LEU A 187 0.16 -11.00 -13.84
C LEU A 187 -0.10 -9.77 -14.75
N ALA A 188 0.13 -8.58 -14.25
CA ALA A 188 0.01 -7.36 -15.03
C ALA A 188 1.20 -7.23 -15.99
N ARG A 189 0.96 -6.75 -17.19
CA ARG A 189 1.98 -6.47 -18.20
C ARG A 189 2.14 -4.98 -18.50
N THR A 190 1.26 -4.14 -17.94
CA THR A 190 1.26 -2.67 -18.11
C THR A 190 1.06 -1.99 -16.76
N ILE A 191 1.48 -0.71 -16.65
CA ILE A 191 1.27 0.11 -15.45
C ILE A 191 -0.22 0.18 -15.10
N ALA A 192 -1.08 0.53 -16.07
CA ALA A 192 -2.53 0.61 -15.84
C ALA A 192 -3.12 -0.73 -15.36
N GLY A 193 -2.59 -1.85 -15.87
CA GLY A 193 -2.97 -3.18 -15.42
C GLY A 193 -2.51 -3.47 -13.99
N LEU A 194 -1.32 -3.02 -13.59
CA LEU A 194 -0.80 -3.19 -12.23
C LEU A 194 -1.60 -2.35 -11.23
N VAL A 195 -1.82 -1.07 -11.53
CA VAL A 195 -2.64 -0.18 -10.70
C VAL A 195 -4.05 -0.75 -10.50
N GLN A 196 -4.70 -1.22 -11.57
CA GLN A 196 -6.00 -1.88 -11.50
C GLN A 196 -5.98 -3.10 -10.56
N ARG A 197 -4.94 -3.96 -10.67
CA ARG A 197 -4.82 -5.17 -9.83
C ARG A 197 -4.60 -4.83 -8.36
N ILE A 198 -3.86 -3.76 -8.07
CA ILE A 198 -3.66 -3.25 -6.71
C ILE A 198 -4.97 -2.70 -6.15
N ALA A 199 -5.65 -1.82 -6.89
CA ALA A 199 -6.92 -1.23 -6.48
C ALA A 199 -7.98 -2.30 -6.14
N GLN A 200 -8.10 -3.35 -6.95
CA GLN A 200 -9.03 -4.45 -6.69
C GLN A 200 -8.69 -5.20 -5.39
N ARG A 201 -7.42 -5.42 -5.09
CA ARG A 201 -7.00 -6.12 -3.87
C ARG A 201 -7.23 -5.28 -2.63
N LEU A 202 -6.91 -3.99 -2.70
CA LEU A 202 -7.16 -3.07 -1.60
C LEU A 202 -8.67 -2.92 -1.34
N LEU A 203 -9.49 -2.79 -2.39
CA LEU A 203 -10.94 -2.79 -2.23
C LEU A 203 -11.44 -4.10 -1.60
N ALA A 204 -10.95 -5.26 -2.04
CA ALA A 204 -11.36 -6.55 -1.49
C ALA A 204 -10.97 -6.70 -0.01
N LEU A 205 -9.78 -6.24 0.38
CA LEU A 205 -9.33 -6.20 1.77
C LEU A 205 -10.24 -5.29 2.60
N THR A 206 -10.45 -4.04 2.16
CA THR A 206 -11.28 -3.06 2.86
C THR A 206 -12.74 -3.53 2.99
N LEU A 207 -13.30 -4.17 1.95
CA LEU A 207 -14.63 -4.77 2.00
C LEU A 207 -14.71 -5.91 3.02
N GLY A 208 -13.70 -6.77 3.09
CA GLY A 208 -13.63 -7.84 4.09
C GLY A 208 -13.65 -7.29 5.52
N MET A 209 -12.87 -6.23 5.77
CA MET A 209 -12.82 -5.55 7.06
C MET A 209 -14.15 -4.86 7.38
N PHE A 210 -14.76 -4.18 6.41
CA PHE A 210 -16.09 -3.57 6.55
C PHE A 210 -17.16 -4.59 6.91
N LEU A 211 -17.17 -5.75 6.24
CA LEU A 211 -18.11 -6.83 6.54
C LEU A 211 -17.89 -7.39 7.96
N ASN A 212 -16.63 -7.54 8.38
CA ASN A 212 -16.32 -7.95 9.76
C ASN A 212 -16.87 -6.94 10.76
N THR A 213 -16.68 -5.65 10.52
CA THR A 213 -17.23 -4.56 11.38
C THR A 213 -18.75 -4.64 11.46
N LEU A 214 -19.44 -4.85 10.33
CA LEU A 214 -20.90 -5.02 10.30
C LEU A 214 -21.38 -6.26 11.08
N LEU A 215 -20.57 -7.30 11.15
CA LEU A 215 -20.84 -8.52 11.89
C LEU A 215 -20.39 -8.47 13.35
N GLY A 216 -19.94 -7.30 13.85
CA GLY A 216 -19.42 -7.13 15.20
C GLY A 216 -18.11 -7.88 15.46
N ARG A 217 -17.33 -8.18 14.41
CA ARG A 217 -16.00 -8.80 14.46
C ARG A 217 -14.93 -7.72 14.31
N PRO A 218 -13.72 -7.94 14.84
CA PRO A 218 -12.59 -7.03 14.53
C PRO A 218 -12.33 -6.99 13.03
N PRO A 219 -11.96 -5.83 12.51
CA PRO A 219 -11.70 -5.60 11.09
C PRO A 219 -10.52 -6.44 10.54
#